data_9477a7b9458761288437bda71ee1f872
#
_entry.id   9477a7b9458761288437bda71ee1f872
#
_cell.length_a   1.000
_cell.length_b   1.000
_cell.length_c   1.000
_cell.angle_alpha   90.00
_cell.angle_beta   90.00
_cell.angle_gamma   90.00
#
_symmetry.space_group_name_H-M   'P 1'
#
loop_
_entity.id
_entity.type
_entity.pdbx_description
1 polymer ?
#
loop_
_entity_poly.entity_id
_entity_poly.type
_entity_poly.pdbx_seq_one_letter_code
_entity_poly.pdbx_strand_id
1 'polypeptide(L)'
;MAKQKMKLNQKGFSLIELLIVVCIIGIIASISIPNLLAARRSANEGSTVYAMRTLHGAQMSYHITTGNGNYAGTAVSGDTAAFTQLAAVGLIDSVLASRTKSGYIYVGGRTLTTQTEPGQFYVSALPTTTSGVTQTGTRRFAIATDGVIKADTTLSGQYADLTAVSNAAALR
;
A
#
# COMPACT_ATOMS: atom_id res chain seq x y z
N MET A 1 -46.51 55.81 -9.69
CA MET A 1 -45.13 55.35 -9.80
C MET A 1 -45.09 54.05 -10.58
N ALA A 2 -44.62 54.10 -11.84
CA ALA A 2 -44.57 52.91 -12.70
C ALA A 2 -43.24 52.15 -12.42
N LYS A 3 -43.31 50.88 -11.99
CA LYS A 3 -42.17 50.02 -11.81
C LYS A 3 -41.63 49.59 -13.20
N GLN A 4 -40.47 50.11 -13.58
CA GLN A 4 -39.75 49.73 -14.75
C GLN A 4 -39.16 48.32 -14.55
N LYS A 5 -39.72 47.29 -15.21
CA LYS A 5 -39.16 45.93 -15.21
C LYS A 5 -37.90 45.92 -16.07
N MET A 6 -36.73 45.80 -15.46
CA MET A 6 -35.50 45.49 -16.19
C MET A 6 -35.63 44.13 -16.85
N LYS A 7 -35.65 44.11 -18.16
CA LYS A 7 -35.51 42.87 -18.98
C LYS A 7 -34.06 42.44 -18.89
N LEU A 8 -33.75 41.44 -18.07
CA LEU A 8 -32.47 40.73 -18.10
C LEU A 8 -32.39 40.00 -19.44
N ASN A 9 -31.44 40.40 -20.28
CA ASN A 9 -31.20 39.76 -21.58
C ASN A 9 -30.52 38.41 -21.31
N GLN A 10 -31.31 37.33 -21.13
CA GLN A 10 -30.83 35.97 -20.98
C GLN A 10 -30.37 35.45 -22.33
N LYS A 11 -29.07 35.51 -22.59
CA LYS A 11 -28.45 34.79 -23.72
C LYS A 11 -28.36 33.32 -23.39
N GLY A 12 -29.07 32.49 -24.13
CA GLY A 12 -28.99 31.02 -24.04
C GLY A 12 -27.66 30.52 -24.59
N PHE A 13 -27.14 29.41 -24.01
CA PHE A 13 -25.95 28.73 -24.50
C PHE A 13 -26.22 28.03 -25.83
N SER A 14 -25.31 28.10 -26.76
CA SER A 14 -25.43 27.40 -28.05
C SER A 14 -25.10 25.93 -27.87
N LEU A 15 -25.84 25.03 -28.52
CA LEU A 15 -25.58 23.59 -28.52
C LEU A 15 -24.17 23.27 -29.04
N ILE A 16 -23.67 24.04 -30.02
CA ILE A 16 -22.33 23.86 -30.59
C ILE A 16 -21.22 24.27 -29.61
N GLU A 17 -21.43 25.31 -28.79
CA GLU A 17 -20.48 25.70 -27.75
C GLU A 17 -20.31 24.57 -26.73
N LEU A 18 -21.42 23.92 -26.30
CA LEU A 18 -21.35 22.79 -25.40
C LEU A 18 -20.65 21.59 -26.06
N LEU A 19 -20.92 21.31 -27.32
CA LEU A 19 -20.33 20.20 -28.05
C LEU A 19 -18.80 20.34 -28.18
N ILE A 20 -18.30 21.53 -28.48
CA ILE A 20 -16.87 21.80 -28.61
C ILE A 20 -16.20 21.59 -27.24
N VAL A 21 -16.80 22.07 -26.15
CA VAL A 21 -16.26 21.95 -24.80
C VAL A 21 -16.13 20.48 -24.38
N VAL A 22 -17.18 19.66 -24.60
CA VAL A 22 -17.11 18.23 -24.23
C VAL A 22 -16.11 17.46 -25.10
N CYS A 23 -15.93 17.82 -26.37
CA CYS A 23 -14.90 17.25 -27.24
C CYS A 23 -13.50 17.54 -26.70
N ILE A 24 -13.20 18.78 -26.31
CA ILE A 24 -11.89 19.17 -25.76
C ILE A 24 -11.63 18.44 -24.42
N ILE A 25 -12.64 18.40 -23.53
CA ILE A 25 -12.51 17.66 -22.24
C ILE A 25 -12.26 16.19 -22.51
N GLY A 26 -12.95 15.57 -23.48
CA GLY A 26 -12.75 14.16 -23.84
C GLY A 26 -11.32 13.87 -24.31
N ILE A 27 -10.72 14.74 -25.12
CA ILE A 27 -9.32 14.59 -25.57
C ILE A 27 -8.36 14.70 -24.39
N ILE A 28 -8.52 15.70 -23.54
CA ILE A 28 -7.65 15.89 -22.37
C ILE A 28 -7.80 14.69 -21.41
N ALA A 29 -9.01 14.24 -21.12
CA ALA A 29 -9.28 13.12 -20.24
C ALA A 29 -8.66 11.82 -20.74
N SER A 30 -8.70 11.55 -22.06
CA SER A 30 -8.13 10.33 -22.66
C SER A 30 -6.63 10.18 -22.42
N ILE A 31 -5.89 11.28 -22.32
CA ILE A 31 -4.45 11.29 -22.07
C ILE A 31 -4.15 11.33 -20.56
N SER A 32 -4.96 12.09 -19.81
CA SER A 32 -4.69 12.36 -18.39
C SER A 32 -5.03 11.17 -17.49
N ILE A 33 -6.11 10.43 -17.76
CA ILE A 33 -6.57 9.33 -16.90
C ILE A 33 -5.54 8.20 -16.80
N PRO A 34 -4.97 7.66 -17.91
CA PRO A 34 -3.96 6.61 -17.82
C PRO A 34 -2.71 7.04 -17.04
N ASN A 35 -2.25 8.27 -17.25
CA ASN A 35 -1.10 8.82 -16.57
C ASN A 35 -1.34 8.99 -15.06
N LEU A 36 -2.53 9.45 -14.67
CA LEU A 36 -2.92 9.57 -13.27
C LEU A 36 -2.95 8.20 -12.56
N LEU A 37 -3.47 7.17 -13.24
CA LEU A 37 -3.51 5.81 -12.67
C LEU A 37 -2.10 5.24 -12.49
N ALA A 38 -1.18 5.47 -13.43
CA ALA A 38 0.22 5.06 -13.31
C ALA A 38 0.91 5.79 -12.15
N ALA A 39 0.72 7.10 -12.03
CA ALA A 39 1.26 7.91 -10.94
C ALA A 39 0.73 7.44 -9.57
N ARG A 40 -0.57 7.11 -9.48
CA ARG A 40 -1.19 6.59 -8.26
C ARG A 40 -0.58 5.25 -7.84
N ARG A 41 -0.35 4.32 -8.79
CA ARG A 41 0.31 3.03 -8.49
C ARG A 41 1.72 3.25 -7.96
N SER A 42 2.50 4.11 -8.60
CA SER A 42 3.86 4.44 -8.15
C SER A 42 3.87 5.06 -6.74
N ALA A 43 2.94 5.96 -6.44
CA ALA A 43 2.80 6.55 -5.11
C ALA A 43 2.43 5.50 -4.05
N ASN A 44 1.54 4.56 -4.36
CA ASN A 44 1.18 3.46 -3.48
C ASN A 44 2.38 2.54 -3.20
N GLU A 45 3.17 2.21 -4.23
CA GLU A 45 4.39 1.41 -4.08
C GLU A 45 5.43 2.10 -3.22
N GLY A 46 5.67 3.40 -3.43
CA GLY A 46 6.57 4.20 -2.59
C GLY A 46 6.12 4.26 -1.13
N SER A 47 4.83 4.45 -0.89
CA SER A 47 4.24 4.39 0.45
C SER A 47 4.41 3.02 1.10
N THR A 48 4.30 1.94 0.33
CA THR A 48 4.50 0.56 0.80
C THR A 48 5.95 0.30 1.20
N VAL A 49 6.92 0.76 0.42
CA VAL A 49 8.34 0.68 0.75
C VAL A 49 8.65 1.39 2.07
N TYR A 50 8.05 2.57 2.29
CA TYR A 50 8.18 3.27 3.57
C TYR A 50 7.54 2.49 4.72
N ALA A 51 6.34 1.96 4.54
CA ALA A 51 5.65 1.16 5.54
C ALA A 51 6.45 -0.11 5.92
N MET A 52 7.10 -0.76 4.94
CA MET A 52 7.99 -1.90 5.20
C MET A 52 9.15 -1.54 6.12
N ARG A 53 9.79 -0.38 5.92
CA ARG A 53 10.87 0.11 6.80
C ARG A 53 10.36 0.41 8.21
N THR A 54 9.19 1.02 8.31
CA THR A 54 8.54 1.28 9.60
C THR A 54 8.25 -0.02 10.35
N LEU A 55 7.70 -1.03 9.66
CA LEU A 55 7.40 -2.34 10.25
C LEU A 55 8.67 -3.08 10.66
N HIS A 56 9.75 -2.99 9.86
CA HIS A 56 11.04 -3.55 10.23
C HIS A 56 11.58 -2.92 11.53
N GLY A 57 11.60 -1.58 11.62
CA GLY A 57 12.02 -0.88 12.82
C GLY A 57 11.17 -1.22 14.05
N ALA A 58 9.85 -1.32 13.86
CA ALA A 58 8.92 -1.72 14.92
C ALA A 58 9.19 -3.15 15.41
N GLN A 59 9.46 -4.08 14.51
CA GLN A 59 9.83 -5.46 14.86
C GLN A 59 11.14 -5.52 15.64
N MET A 60 12.17 -4.77 15.23
CA MET A 60 13.43 -4.69 15.94
C MET A 60 13.25 -4.09 17.34
N SER A 61 12.47 -3.04 17.49
CA SER A 61 12.15 -2.43 18.77
C SER A 61 11.38 -3.40 19.67
N TYR A 62 10.39 -4.10 19.15
CA TYR A 62 9.62 -5.10 19.88
C TYR A 62 10.51 -6.24 20.41
N HIS A 63 11.39 -6.77 19.56
CA HIS A 63 12.34 -7.83 19.90
C HIS A 63 13.19 -7.49 21.13
N ILE A 64 13.68 -6.25 21.21
CA ILE A 64 14.57 -5.78 22.27
C ILE A 64 13.79 -5.42 23.54
N THR A 65 12.56 -4.92 23.42
CA THR A 65 11.81 -4.38 24.56
C THR A 65 10.84 -5.39 25.16
N THR A 66 9.78 -5.73 24.44
CA THR A 66 8.62 -6.49 24.94
C THR A 66 8.70 -7.96 24.56
N GLY A 67 9.40 -8.29 23.48
CA GLY A 67 9.41 -9.62 22.89
C GLY A 67 10.32 -10.63 23.61
N ASN A 68 11.13 -10.22 24.59
CA ASN A 68 12.11 -11.09 25.28
C ASN A 68 12.96 -11.91 24.30
N GLY A 69 13.51 -11.24 23.27
CA GLY A 69 14.30 -11.90 22.23
C GLY A 69 13.47 -12.57 21.12
N ASN A 70 12.16 -12.34 21.09
CA ASN A 70 11.28 -12.78 19.99
C ASN A 70 10.69 -11.58 19.26
N TYR A 71 10.40 -11.76 17.97
CA TYR A 71 9.67 -10.79 17.18
C TYR A 71 8.15 -10.87 17.43
N ALA A 72 7.42 -9.80 17.12
CA ALA A 72 5.96 -9.82 17.16
C ALA A 72 5.38 -10.77 16.11
N GLY A 73 4.27 -11.43 16.42
CA GLY A 73 3.57 -12.36 15.54
C GLY A 73 3.51 -13.77 16.11
N THR A 74 3.08 -14.70 15.27
CA THR A 74 3.06 -16.14 15.55
C THR A 74 3.94 -16.89 14.54
N ALA A 75 4.22 -18.16 14.81
CA ALA A 75 4.98 -19.02 13.90
C ALA A 75 4.11 -19.57 12.75
N VAL A 76 3.07 -18.85 12.38
CA VAL A 76 2.15 -19.20 11.29
C VAL A 76 2.43 -18.29 10.10
N SER A 77 2.50 -18.89 8.92
CA SER A 77 2.64 -18.16 7.67
C SER A 77 1.40 -17.30 7.40
N GLY A 78 1.60 -16.08 6.93
CA GLY A 78 0.51 -15.15 6.66
C GLY A 78 -0.16 -14.57 7.92
N ASP A 79 0.54 -14.61 9.05
CA ASP A 79 0.06 -14.14 10.35
C ASP A 79 -0.29 -12.65 10.35
N THR A 80 -1.27 -12.33 11.13
CA THR A 80 -1.76 -10.96 11.35
C THR A 80 -1.57 -10.48 12.79
N ALA A 81 -1.24 -11.38 13.71
CA ALA A 81 -1.07 -11.08 15.13
C ALA A 81 0.08 -10.11 15.40
N ALA A 82 1.11 -10.11 14.54
CA ALA A 82 2.22 -9.17 14.63
C ALA A 82 1.74 -7.71 14.66
N PHE A 83 0.80 -7.36 13.80
CA PHE A 83 0.28 -5.99 13.70
C PHE A 83 -0.48 -5.57 14.97
N THR A 84 -1.28 -6.49 15.52
CA THR A 84 -2.00 -6.25 16.79
C THR A 84 -1.03 -6.09 17.95
N GLN A 85 0.00 -6.92 18.03
CA GLN A 85 1.01 -6.87 19.09
C GLN A 85 1.84 -5.59 19.00
N LEU A 86 2.30 -5.19 17.80
CA LEU A 86 3.05 -3.95 17.60
C LEU A 86 2.21 -2.70 17.92
N ALA A 87 0.92 -2.72 17.57
CA ALA A 87 0.00 -1.62 17.88
C ALA A 87 -0.29 -1.52 19.39
N ALA A 88 -0.42 -2.65 20.09
CA ALA A 88 -0.69 -2.70 21.52
C ALA A 88 0.44 -2.05 22.35
N VAL A 89 1.67 -2.07 21.84
CA VAL A 89 2.83 -1.40 22.50
C VAL A 89 3.15 -0.04 21.86
N GLY A 90 2.31 0.47 20.97
CA GLY A 90 2.46 1.80 20.35
C GLY A 90 3.60 1.94 19.34
N LEU A 91 4.13 0.83 18.81
CA LEU A 91 5.22 0.84 17.83
C LEU A 91 4.77 1.10 16.40
N ILE A 92 3.48 0.92 16.10
CA ILE A 92 2.88 1.26 14.81
C ILE A 92 1.56 2.00 15.01
N ASP A 93 1.16 2.76 13.99
CA ASP A 93 -0.10 3.51 13.97
C ASP A 93 -1.31 2.59 13.70
N SER A 94 -2.53 3.11 13.94
CA SER A 94 -3.78 2.38 13.73
C SER A 94 -4.00 2.00 12.26
N VAL A 95 -3.45 2.76 11.32
CA VAL A 95 -3.57 2.48 9.89
C VAL A 95 -2.75 1.23 9.53
N LEU A 96 -1.50 1.12 9.99
CA LEU A 96 -0.70 -0.08 9.81
C LEU A 96 -1.27 -1.26 10.61
N ALA A 97 -1.83 -1.02 11.80
CA ALA A 97 -2.50 -2.04 12.60
C ALA A 97 -3.69 -2.67 11.86
N SER A 98 -4.42 -1.92 11.03
CA SER A 98 -5.48 -2.44 10.17
C SER A 98 -4.96 -3.32 9.02
N ARG A 99 -3.67 -3.39 8.81
CA ARG A 99 -2.98 -4.14 7.75
C ARG A 99 -3.29 -3.68 6.33
N THR A 100 -4.00 -2.59 6.17
CA THR A 100 -4.32 -2.04 4.83
C THR A 100 -3.90 -0.58 4.78
N LYS A 101 -2.95 -0.29 3.89
CA LYS A 101 -2.46 1.08 3.69
C LYS A 101 -2.10 1.29 2.23
N SER A 102 -2.50 2.43 1.67
CA SER A 102 -2.14 2.86 0.31
C SER A 102 -2.40 1.79 -0.76
N GLY A 103 -3.54 1.08 -0.68
CA GLY A 103 -3.92 0.06 -1.64
C GLY A 103 -3.11 -1.24 -1.55
N TYR A 104 -2.43 -1.49 -0.43
CA TYR A 104 -1.73 -2.73 -0.12
C TYR A 104 -2.26 -3.38 1.14
N ILE A 105 -2.27 -4.70 1.18
CA ILE A 105 -2.57 -5.51 2.36
C ILE A 105 -1.29 -6.21 2.84
N TYR A 106 -1.08 -6.20 4.16
CA TYR A 106 0.12 -6.68 4.81
C TYR A 106 -0.16 -7.95 5.60
N VAL A 107 0.74 -8.92 5.52
CA VAL A 107 0.78 -10.12 6.37
C VAL A 107 2.23 -10.37 6.79
N GLY A 108 2.43 -11.23 7.77
CA GLY A 108 3.77 -11.56 8.23
C GLY A 108 3.86 -12.96 8.82
N GLY A 109 4.92 -13.21 9.50
CA GLY A 109 5.20 -14.43 10.27
C GLY A 109 6.55 -14.31 10.95
N ARG A 110 6.79 -15.19 11.91
CA ARG A 110 8.08 -15.28 12.59
C ARG A 110 8.52 -16.72 12.79
N THR A 111 9.80 -16.92 12.98
CA THR A 111 10.35 -18.12 13.63
C THR A 111 10.69 -17.79 15.07
N LEU A 112 10.56 -18.77 15.96
CA LEU A 112 10.94 -18.60 17.35
C LEU A 112 12.46 -18.66 17.50
N THR A 113 13.00 -17.92 18.45
CA THR A 113 14.37 -18.09 18.91
C THR A 113 14.50 -19.45 19.59
N THR A 114 15.48 -20.24 19.20
CA THR A 114 15.86 -21.50 19.80
C THR A 114 17.28 -21.39 20.38
N GLN A 115 17.76 -22.44 21.01
CA GLN A 115 19.14 -22.47 21.53
C GLN A 115 20.21 -22.43 20.43
N THR A 116 19.86 -22.85 19.21
CA THR A 116 20.77 -22.98 18.08
C THR A 116 20.52 -21.96 16.99
N GLU A 117 19.28 -21.41 16.90
CA GLU A 117 18.86 -20.53 15.82
C GLU A 117 18.24 -19.24 16.37
N PRO A 118 18.68 -18.07 15.93
CA PRO A 118 18.02 -16.83 16.28
C PRO A 118 16.63 -16.75 15.66
N GLY A 119 15.70 -16.14 16.36
CA GLY A 119 14.36 -15.85 15.81
C GLY A 119 14.48 -14.95 14.58
N GLN A 120 13.56 -15.13 13.66
CA GLN A 120 13.48 -14.33 12.43
C GLN A 120 12.02 -13.92 12.18
N PHE A 121 11.83 -12.87 11.41
CA PHE A 121 10.51 -12.45 10.97
C PHE A 121 10.52 -12.10 9.48
N TYR A 122 9.35 -12.07 8.90
CA TYR A 122 9.12 -11.46 7.59
C TYR A 122 7.78 -10.71 7.60
N VAL A 123 7.69 -9.73 6.72
CA VAL A 123 6.44 -9.04 6.37
C VAL A 123 6.33 -9.04 4.85
N SER A 124 5.15 -9.34 4.36
CA SER A 124 4.81 -9.32 2.94
C SER A 124 3.67 -8.35 2.69
N ALA A 125 3.72 -7.63 1.58
CA ALA A 125 2.66 -6.73 1.13
C ALA A 125 2.26 -7.04 -0.32
N LEU A 126 0.97 -7.15 -0.54
CA LEU A 126 0.37 -7.40 -1.85
C LEU A 126 -0.62 -6.28 -2.18
N PRO A 127 -0.71 -5.82 -3.45
CA PRO A 127 -1.76 -4.90 -3.86
C PRO A 127 -3.15 -5.47 -3.55
N THR A 128 -4.06 -4.65 -3.02
CA THR A 128 -5.45 -5.07 -2.75
C THR A 128 -6.23 -5.38 -4.02
N THR A 129 -5.84 -4.71 -5.12
CA THR A 129 -6.38 -4.99 -6.46
C THR A 129 -5.21 -5.25 -7.39
N THR A 130 -5.13 -6.48 -7.91
CA THR A 130 -3.98 -7.00 -8.65
C THR A 130 -4.11 -6.89 -10.17
N SER A 131 -5.28 -6.46 -10.69
CA SER A 131 -5.53 -6.36 -12.13
C SER A 131 -6.55 -5.28 -12.47
N GLY A 132 -6.62 -4.93 -13.77
CA GLY A 132 -7.59 -3.98 -14.30
C GLY A 132 -7.22 -2.51 -14.07
N VAL A 133 -8.17 -1.61 -14.40
CA VAL A 133 -7.96 -0.14 -14.34
C VAL A 133 -7.76 0.34 -12.91
N THR A 134 -8.38 -0.35 -11.94
CA THR A 134 -8.32 -0.03 -10.52
C THR A 134 -7.14 -0.66 -9.79
N GLN A 135 -6.24 -1.33 -10.50
CA GLN A 135 -5.03 -1.94 -9.93
C GLN A 135 -4.26 -0.94 -9.05
N THR A 136 -3.93 -1.35 -7.82
CA THR A 136 -3.35 -0.47 -6.80
C THR A 136 -1.83 -0.49 -6.78
N GLY A 137 -1.18 -1.48 -7.39
CA GLY A 137 0.27 -1.60 -7.56
C GLY A 137 0.63 -2.68 -8.57
N THR A 138 1.85 -2.65 -9.09
CA THR A 138 2.36 -3.58 -10.10
C THR A 138 3.32 -4.63 -9.53
N ARG A 139 3.74 -4.45 -8.29
CA ARG A 139 4.69 -5.31 -7.58
C ARG A 139 4.16 -5.67 -6.20
N ARG A 140 4.50 -6.87 -5.72
CA ARG A 140 4.43 -7.22 -4.31
C ARG A 140 5.78 -6.94 -3.65
N PHE A 141 5.75 -6.70 -2.35
CA PHE A 141 6.95 -6.38 -1.57
C PHE A 141 7.07 -7.31 -0.37
N ALA A 142 8.30 -7.51 0.09
CA ALA A 142 8.56 -8.16 1.36
C ALA A 142 9.82 -7.60 2.01
N ILE A 143 9.91 -7.76 3.32
CA ILE A 143 11.08 -7.48 4.12
C ILE A 143 11.21 -8.57 5.19
N ALA A 144 12.42 -8.96 5.49
CA ALA A 144 12.73 -9.91 6.54
C ALA A 144 13.69 -9.29 7.57
N THR A 145 14.18 -10.09 8.48
CA THR A 145 15.14 -9.70 9.51
C THR A 145 16.41 -9.05 8.97
N ASP A 146 16.80 -9.37 7.72
CA ASP A 146 17.93 -8.78 7.01
C ASP A 146 17.77 -7.29 6.66
N GLY A 147 16.56 -6.74 6.80
CA GLY A 147 16.23 -5.35 6.49
C GLY A 147 16.22 -5.03 4.99
N VAL A 148 16.44 -6.03 4.11
CA VAL A 148 16.46 -5.85 2.67
C VAL A 148 15.06 -5.93 2.11
N ILE A 149 14.60 -4.86 1.44
CA ILE A 149 13.31 -4.89 0.76
C ILE A 149 13.44 -5.70 -0.52
N LYS A 150 12.60 -6.70 -0.66
CA LYS A 150 12.46 -7.55 -1.83
C LYS A 150 11.21 -7.17 -2.60
N ALA A 151 11.23 -7.32 -3.92
CA ALA A 151 10.07 -7.06 -4.76
C ALA A 151 10.06 -7.95 -6.00
N ASP A 152 8.88 -8.37 -6.41
CA ASP A 152 8.65 -9.00 -7.70
C ASP A 152 7.27 -8.62 -8.28
N THR A 153 7.03 -9.01 -9.53
CA THR A 153 5.80 -8.73 -10.26
C THR A 153 4.74 -9.81 -10.13
N THR A 154 4.98 -10.85 -9.31
CA THR A 154 4.02 -11.92 -9.07
C THR A 154 2.91 -11.43 -8.15
N LEU A 155 1.70 -11.29 -8.66
CA LEU A 155 0.55 -10.76 -7.93
C LEU A 155 -0.49 -11.83 -7.57
N SER A 156 -0.16 -13.12 -7.73
CA SER A 156 -1.06 -14.22 -7.42
C SER A 156 -1.21 -14.50 -5.91
N GLY A 157 -0.34 -13.92 -5.08
CA GLY A 157 -0.40 -14.10 -3.63
C GLY A 157 0.74 -13.42 -2.88
N GLN A 158 0.64 -13.42 -1.56
CA GLN A 158 1.70 -13.00 -0.63
C GLN A 158 2.91 -13.93 -0.72
N TYR A 159 4.06 -13.51 -0.24
CA TYR A 159 5.16 -14.43 0.04
C TYR A 159 4.73 -15.41 1.13
N ALA A 160 4.90 -16.70 0.86
CA ALA A 160 4.34 -17.75 1.71
C ALA A 160 5.05 -17.85 3.07
N ASP A 161 6.37 -17.67 3.08
CA ASP A 161 7.22 -17.86 4.25
C ASP A 161 8.53 -17.06 4.15
N LEU A 162 9.35 -17.19 5.18
CA LEU A 162 10.66 -16.55 5.25
C LEU A 162 11.60 -16.99 4.12
N THR A 163 11.55 -18.27 3.72
CA THR A 163 12.39 -18.83 2.65
C THR A 163 12.03 -18.19 1.31
N ALA A 164 10.75 -18.04 1.03
CA ALA A 164 10.26 -17.37 -0.17
C ALA A 164 10.71 -15.90 -0.22
N VAL A 165 10.72 -15.20 0.92
CA VAL A 165 11.22 -13.83 1.01
C VAL A 165 12.73 -13.80 0.80
N SER A 166 13.50 -14.68 1.43
CA SER A 166 14.97 -14.71 1.34
C SER A 166 15.45 -14.95 -0.09
N ASN A 167 14.76 -15.79 -0.85
CA ASN A 167 15.07 -16.12 -2.24
C ASN A 167 14.60 -15.06 -3.25
N ALA A 168 13.79 -14.10 -2.83
CA ALA A 168 13.29 -13.06 -3.71
C ALA A 168 14.38 -12.02 -4.05
N ALA A 169 14.26 -11.41 -5.24
CA ALA A 169 15.19 -10.38 -5.68
C ALA A 169 15.07 -9.11 -4.81
N ALA A 170 16.21 -8.52 -4.44
CA ALA A 170 16.25 -7.24 -3.77
C ALA A 170 15.65 -6.14 -4.67
N LEU A 171 14.95 -5.19 -4.05
CA LEU A 171 14.45 -4.01 -4.74
C LEU A 171 15.64 -3.19 -5.27
N ARG A 172 15.64 -2.95 -6.57
CA ARG A 172 16.64 -2.11 -7.27
C ARG A 172 16.03 -0.78 -7.64
#